data_61f109212f9ac0f65f18b71935c84a80
#
_entry.id   61f109212f9ac0f65f18b71935c84a80
#
_cell.length_a   1.000
_cell.length_b   1.000
_cell.length_c   1.000
_cell.angle_alpha   90.00
_cell.angle_beta   90.00
_cell.angle_gamma   90.00
#
_symmetry.space_group_name_H-M   'P 1'
#
loop_
_entity.id
_entity.type
_entity.pdbx_description
1 polymer ?
#
loop_
_entity_poly.entity_id
_entity_poly.type
_entity_poly.pdbx_seq_one_letter_code
_entity_poly.pdbx_strand_id
1 'polypeptide(L)'
;MKLVFFLIKRLFISKNSSLVFRLTNLITIVSLSFGVASLNIVISSIDGFETEISKKLSNLNGYSTINHLFDDEISQDEFNLPFANETVPYLEKVALLKSKKDTQSIIINAYPINDFFKMDLFSSLDSNILGNESIIIGKTLASKLDIQIGNQVVIFNPKKLDNFSNRNRYEFFTVKYIYDSGIPDFDERNVFTSLNNLQEFFNSENNISGWIKLKPDNHSVEYPFYEMNVMISIQVFMNG
;
A
#
# COMPACT_ATOMS: atom_id res chain seq x y z
N MET A 1 -14.25 24.70 -40.21
CA MET A 1 -15.38 24.52 -39.25
C MET A 1 -16.74 24.90 -39.83
N LYS A 2 -16.95 26.06 -40.49
CA LYS A 2 -18.27 26.49 -41.04
C LYS A 2 -18.89 25.52 -42.05
N LEU A 3 -18.06 24.87 -42.91
CA LEU A 3 -18.52 23.94 -43.95
C LEU A 3 -19.01 22.61 -43.32
N VAL A 4 -18.34 22.10 -42.32
CA VAL A 4 -18.74 20.89 -41.60
C VAL A 4 -20.08 21.12 -40.88
N PHE A 5 -20.23 22.26 -40.22
CA PHE A 5 -21.48 22.62 -39.54
C PHE A 5 -22.63 22.80 -40.51
N PHE A 6 -22.37 23.36 -41.72
CA PHE A 6 -23.35 23.49 -42.78
C PHE A 6 -23.80 22.14 -43.32
N LEU A 7 -22.85 21.20 -43.56
CA LEU A 7 -23.14 19.83 -44.00
C LEU A 7 -23.96 19.06 -42.98
N ILE A 8 -23.57 19.15 -41.68
CA ILE A 8 -24.30 18.53 -40.58
C ILE A 8 -25.74 19.06 -40.54
N LYS A 9 -25.93 20.38 -40.55
CA LYS A 9 -27.26 21.00 -40.57
C LYS A 9 -28.11 20.54 -41.73
N ARG A 10 -27.53 20.44 -42.97
CA ARG A 10 -28.22 20.01 -44.17
C ARG A 10 -28.58 18.53 -44.18
N LEU A 11 -27.71 17.67 -43.61
CA LEU A 11 -27.94 16.22 -43.49
C LEU A 11 -29.00 15.87 -42.47
N PHE A 12 -28.99 16.56 -41.32
CA PHE A 12 -29.88 16.24 -40.21
C PHE A 12 -31.23 16.98 -40.21
N ILE A 13 -31.32 18.16 -40.87
CA ILE A 13 -32.53 19.01 -40.87
C ILE A 13 -33.17 19.12 -42.27
N SER A 14 -32.86 18.20 -43.17
CA SER A 14 -33.50 18.20 -44.51
C SER A 14 -35.00 17.93 -44.39
N LYS A 15 -35.82 18.87 -44.91
CA LYS A 15 -37.29 18.75 -44.90
C LYS A 15 -37.85 17.59 -45.71
N ASN A 16 -37.05 17.01 -46.64
CA ASN A 16 -37.47 15.94 -47.56
C ASN A 16 -37.03 14.52 -47.12
N SER A 17 -36.43 14.35 -45.93
CA SER A 17 -36.07 13.03 -45.45
C SER A 17 -37.27 12.32 -44.82
N SER A 18 -37.38 11.00 -45.08
CA SER A 18 -38.43 10.17 -44.51
C SER A 18 -38.38 10.20 -42.95
N LEU A 19 -39.50 10.08 -42.30
CA LEU A 19 -39.61 10.03 -40.85
C LEU A 19 -38.69 8.99 -40.21
N VAL A 20 -38.56 7.83 -40.84
CA VAL A 20 -37.68 6.72 -40.43
C VAL A 20 -36.21 7.17 -40.42
N PHE A 21 -35.73 7.88 -41.44
CA PHE A 21 -34.36 8.35 -41.51
C PHE A 21 -34.01 9.35 -40.40
N ARG A 22 -34.95 10.26 -40.07
CA ARG A 22 -34.77 11.23 -39.00
C ARG A 22 -34.71 10.52 -37.64
N LEU A 23 -35.59 9.54 -37.41
CA LEU A 23 -35.63 8.76 -36.16
C LEU A 23 -34.33 7.96 -35.97
N THR A 24 -33.87 7.29 -37.02
CA THR A 24 -32.61 6.51 -36.98
C THR A 24 -31.44 7.41 -36.64
N ASN A 25 -31.31 8.58 -37.28
CA ASN A 25 -30.22 9.52 -36.99
C ASN A 25 -30.28 10.05 -35.55
N LEU A 26 -31.49 10.35 -35.05
CA LEU A 26 -31.66 10.80 -33.65
C LEU A 26 -31.22 9.70 -32.65
N ILE A 27 -31.65 8.47 -32.90
CA ILE A 27 -31.27 7.31 -32.03
C ILE A 27 -29.76 7.14 -32.06
N THR A 28 -29.12 7.22 -33.21
CA THR A 28 -27.66 7.08 -33.36
C THR A 28 -26.92 8.17 -32.58
N ILE A 29 -27.34 9.42 -32.67
CA ILE A 29 -26.71 10.53 -31.93
C ILE A 29 -26.88 10.34 -30.44
N VAL A 30 -28.09 10.01 -29.99
CA VAL A 30 -28.38 9.79 -28.56
C VAL A 30 -27.55 8.62 -28.03
N SER A 31 -27.49 7.50 -28.75
CA SER A 31 -26.69 6.33 -28.36
C SER A 31 -25.20 6.64 -28.30
N LEU A 32 -24.67 7.37 -29.28
CA LEU A 32 -23.25 7.77 -29.29
C LEU A 32 -22.95 8.73 -28.12
N SER A 33 -23.83 9.71 -27.90
CA SER A 33 -23.67 10.67 -26.79
C SER A 33 -23.71 9.96 -25.43
N PHE A 34 -24.62 9.00 -25.26
CA PHE A 34 -24.70 8.20 -24.04
C PHE A 34 -23.47 7.33 -23.85
N GLY A 35 -22.93 6.72 -24.94
CA GLY A 35 -21.70 5.94 -24.88
C GLY A 35 -20.51 6.77 -24.43
N VAL A 36 -20.32 7.97 -25.01
CA VAL A 36 -19.23 8.88 -24.62
C VAL A 36 -19.40 9.38 -23.19
N ALA A 37 -20.63 9.73 -22.79
CA ALA A 37 -20.92 10.18 -21.43
C ALA A 37 -20.63 9.08 -20.39
N SER A 38 -21.05 7.85 -20.65
CA SER A 38 -20.78 6.71 -19.76
C SER A 38 -19.28 6.42 -19.64
N LEU A 39 -18.53 6.50 -20.72
CA LEU A 39 -17.08 6.34 -20.70
C LEU A 39 -16.41 7.39 -19.83
N ASN A 40 -16.77 8.66 -19.96
CA ASN A 40 -16.24 9.74 -19.13
C ASN A 40 -16.55 9.56 -17.66
N ILE A 41 -17.76 9.10 -17.30
CA ILE A 41 -18.14 8.82 -15.92
C ILE A 41 -17.27 7.69 -15.35
N VAL A 42 -17.04 6.63 -16.11
CA VAL A 42 -16.20 5.50 -15.68
C VAL A 42 -14.76 5.95 -15.43
N ILE A 43 -14.16 6.67 -16.39
CA ILE A 43 -12.78 7.17 -16.25
C ILE A 43 -12.67 8.08 -15.02
N SER A 44 -13.57 9.07 -14.87
CA SER A 44 -13.54 9.97 -13.70
C SER A 44 -13.75 9.25 -12.37
N SER A 45 -14.53 8.17 -12.36
CA SER A 45 -14.73 7.34 -11.16
C SER A 45 -13.46 6.56 -10.80
N ILE A 46 -12.76 6.03 -11.81
CA ILE A 46 -11.48 5.32 -11.62
C ILE A 46 -10.43 6.29 -11.07
N ASP A 47 -10.27 7.47 -11.68
CA ASP A 47 -9.29 8.49 -11.25
C ASP A 47 -9.56 8.94 -9.80
N GLY A 48 -10.82 9.14 -9.44
CA GLY A 48 -11.21 9.50 -8.07
C GLY A 48 -10.90 8.39 -7.06
N PHE A 49 -11.19 7.15 -7.40
CA PHE A 49 -10.91 5.98 -6.56
C PHE A 49 -9.41 5.77 -6.38
N GLU A 50 -8.65 5.88 -7.45
CA GLU A 50 -7.19 5.79 -7.45
C GLU A 50 -6.57 6.84 -6.52
N THR A 51 -6.98 8.11 -6.64
CA THR A 51 -6.48 9.19 -5.80
C THR A 51 -6.77 8.93 -4.32
N GLU A 52 -7.95 8.45 -3.98
CA GLU A 52 -8.34 8.17 -2.59
C GLU A 52 -7.56 6.99 -2.00
N ILE A 53 -7.42 5.89 -2.75
CA ILE A 53 -6.59 4.74 -2.31
C ILE A 53 -5.15 5.13 -2.17
N SER A 54 -4.62 5.85 -3.14
CA SER A 54 -3.26 6.36 -3.15
C SER A 54 -2.94 7.16 -1.88
N LYS A 55 -3.81 8.10 -1.54
CA LYS A 55 -3.67 8.89 -0.33
C LYS A 55 -3.72 8.03 0.95
N LYS A 56 -4.60 7.04 1.00
CA LYS A 56 -4.66 6.12 2.15
C LYS A 56 -3.39 5.29 2.28
N LEU A 57 -2.89 4.73 1.18
CA LEU A 57 -1.67 3.92 1.19
C LEU A 57 -0.43 4.72 1.58
N SER A 58 -0.29 5.97 1.10
CA SER A 58 0.84 6.82 1.51
C SER A 58 0.80 7.19 2.99
N ASN A 59 -0.37 7.32 3.57
CA ASN A 59 -0.52 7.53 5.02
C ASN A 59 -0.16 6.29 5.85
N LEU A 60 -0.26 5.08 5.24
CA LEU A 60 0.04 3.81 5.91
C LEU A 60 1.52 3.42 5.83
N ASN A 61 2.11 3.53 4.66
CA ASN A 61 3.45 3.00 4.36
C ASN A 61 4.43 4.09 3.89
N GLY A 62 4.07 5.38 4.03
CA GLY A 62 4.86 6.48 3.50
C GLY A 62 4.65 6.69 1.99
N TYR A 63 5.33 7.69 1.44
CA TYR A 63 5.16 8.11 0.04
C TYR A 63 6.03 7.31 -0.92
N SER A 64 7.19 6.88 -0.48
CA SER A 64 8.12 6.07 -1.28
C SER A 64 9.02 5.23 -0.41
N THR A 65 9.47 4.10 -0.94
CA THR A 65 10.48 3.23 -0.35
C THR A 65 11.76 3.32 -1.14
N ILE A 66 12.90 3.28 -0.45
CA ILE A 66 14.23 3.22 -1.02
C ILE A 66 14.81 1.87 -0.64
N ASN A 67 14.96 0.98 -1.61
CA ASN A 67 15.45 -0.38 -1.41
C ASN A 67 16.75 -0.60 -2.18
N HIS A 68 17.60 -1.51 -1.73
CA HIS A 68 18.76 -1.93 -2.48
C HIS A 68 18.34 -2.83 -3.65
N LEU A 69 18.99 -2.68 -4.82
CA LEU A 69 18.60 -3.39 -6.04
C LEU A 69 18.91 -4.89 -6.02
N PHE A 70 19.91 -5.31 -5.25
CA PHE A 70 20.44 -6.66 -5.30
C PHE A 70 20.29 -7.44 -4.00
N ASP A 71 20.12 -6.74 -2.89
CA ASP A 71 20.05 -7.34 -1.56
C ASP A 71 18.72 -7.02 -0.89
N ASP A 72 18.03 -8.04 -0.39
CA ASP A 72 16.78 -7.90 0.36
C ASP A 72 16.98 -7.22 1.73
N GLU A 73 18.20 -7.26 2.25
CA GLU A 73 18.58 -6.68 3.55
C GLU A 73 19.97 -6.07 3.45
N ILE A 74 20.10 -4.88 4.00
CA ILE A 74 21.35 -4.11 4.05
C ILE A 74 21.65 -3.69 5.48
N SER A 75 22.92 -3.47 5.80
CA SER A 75 23.32 -2.92 7.09
C SER A 75 22.92 -1.44 7.18
N GLN A 76 22.26 -1.06 8.26
CA GLN A 76 21.80 0.32 8.50
C GLN A 76 22.97 1.32 8.53
N ASP A 77 24.17 0.88 8.93
CA ASP A 77 25.36 1.74 9.08
C ASP A 77 26.08 2.01 7.76
N GLU A 78 25.84 1.20 6.73
CA GLU A 78 26.55 1.32 5.45
C GLU A 78 26.05 2.46 4.57
N PHE A 79 24.88 3.03 4.89
CA PHE A 79 24.26 4.00 4.01
C PHE A 79 24.02 5.36 4.68
N ASN A 80 24.77 6.36 4.21
CA ASN A 80 24.59 7.75 4.62
C ASN A 80 23.64 8.47 3.65
N LEU A 81 22.35 8.43 3.93
CA LEU A 81 21.32 9.13 3.15
C LEU A 81 21.43 10.64 3.33
N PRO A 82 21.51 11.43 2.24
CA PRO A 82 21.52 12.88 2.32
C PRO A 82 20.23 13.48 2.93
N PHE A 83 19.17 12.68 3.09
CA PHE A 83 17.87 13.08 3.64
C PHE A 83 17.49 12.26 4.89
N ALA A 84 18.45 11.89 5.71
CA ALA A 84 18.23 11.07 6.91
C ALA A 84 17.11 11.59 7.85
N ASN A 85 16.84 12.89 7.85
CA ASN A 85 15.80 13.51 8.68
C ASN A 85 14.37 13.30 8.14
N GLU A 86 14.22 12.89 6.89
CA GLU A 86 12.92 12.72 6.22
C GLU A 86 12.59 11.24 5.91
N THR A 87 13.53 10.35 6.20
CA THR A 87 13.40 8.91 5.96
C THR A 87 13.40 8.14 7.26
N VAL A 88 12.69 7.02 7.28
CA VAL A 88 12.63 6.09 8.41
C VAL A 88 13.12 4.72 7.94
N PRO A 89 14.11 4.11 8.59
CA PRO A 89 14.52 2.75 8.27
C PRO A 89 13.40 1.77 8.60
N TYR A 90 13.24 0.74 7.79
CA TYR A 90 12.25 -0.31 8.04
C TYR A 90 12.81 -1.70 7.75
N LEU A 91 12.25 -2.69 8.44
CA LEU A 91 12.50 -4.09 8.18
C LEU A 91 11.17 -4.79 7.89
N GLU A 92 11.10 -5.45 6.74
CA GLU A 92 9.94 -6.22 6.31
C GLU A 92 10.28 -7.71 6.27
N LYS A 93 9.45 -8.54 6.86
CA LYS A 93 9.60 -9.99 6.87
C LYS A 93 8.27 -10.70 6.66
N VAL A 94 8.30 -11.77 5.89
CA VAL A 94 7.18 -12.69 5.79
C VAL A 94 7.26 -13.70 6.93
N ALA A 95 6.15 -13.89 7.63
CA ALA A 95 6.02 -14.81 8.76
C ALA A 95 4.68 -15.53 8.76
N LEU A 96 4.53 -16.51 9.64
CA LEU A 96 3.26 -17.17 9.90
C LEU A 96 2.80 -16.81 11.31
N LEU A 97 1.62 -16.19 11.43
CA LEU A 97 0.97 -15.89 12.69
C LEU A 97 -0.04 -16.98 13.00
N LYS A 98 0.12 -17.59 14.16
CA LYS A 98 -0.80 -18.62 14.68
C LYS A 98 -1.56 -18.09 15.88
N SER A 99 -2.87 -18.16 15.79
CA SER A 99 -3.80 -17.97 16.92
C SER A 99 -4.29 -19.30 17.45
N LYS A 100 -5.21 -19.27 18.40
CA LYS A 100 -5.92 -20.48 18.87
C LYS A 100 -6.81 -21.09 17.79
N LYS A 101 -7.28 -20.28 16.83
CA LYS A 101 -8.25 -20.67 15.82
C LYS A 101 -7.59 -21.19 14.54
N ASP A 102 -6.60 -20.45 14.02
CA ASP A 102 -6.01 -20.77 12.71
C ASP A 102 -4.61 -20.13 12.58
N THR A 103 -3.97 -20.41 11.44
CA THR A 103 -2.65 -19.88 11.07
C THR A 103 -2.77 -19.08 9.76
N GLN A 104 -2.21 -17.87 9.74
CA GLN A 104 -2.24 -16.99 8.57
C GLN A 104 -0.84 -16.52 8.21
N SER A 105 -0.54 -16.44 6.90
CA SER A 105 0.66 -15.77 6.41
C SER A 105 0.50 -14.26 6.54
N ILE A 106 1.50 -13.62 7.13
CA ILE A 106 1.53 -12.18 7.39
C ILE A 106 2.81 -11.55 6.88
N ILE A 107 2.77 -10.25 6.68
CA ILE A 107 3.92 -9.38 6.44
C ILE A 107 4.13 -8.57 7.71
N ILE A 108 5.28 -8.72 8.34
CA ILE A 108 5.63 -7.94 9.53
C ILE A 108 6.47 -6.76 9.11
N ASN A 109 5.96 -5.57 9.37
CA ASN A 109 6.63 -4.30 9.15
C ASN A 109 7.14 -3.76 10.48
N ALA A 110 8.43 -3.50 10.56
CA ALA A 110 9.06 -3.03 11.78
C ALA A 110 9.80 -1.71 11.56
N TYR A 111 9.62 -0.80 12.52
CA TYR A 111 10.18 0.55 12.50
C TYR A 111 10.83 0.87 13.86
N PRO A 112 11.82 1.79 13.92
CA PRO A 112 12.29 2.32 15.18
C PRO A 112 11.14 2.93 15.97
N ILE A 113 11.08 2.68 17.28
CA ILE A 113 9.98 3.16 18.14
C ILE A 113 9.78 4.67 18.02
N ASN A 114 10.85 5.44 17.95
CA ASN A 114 10.79 6.90 17.88
C ASN A 114 10.19 7.41 16.56
N ASP A 115 10.29 6.62 15.50
CA ASP A 115 9.83 6.98 14.16
C ASP A 115 8.46 6.39 13.84
N PHE A 116 8.08 5.33 14.54
CA PHE A 116 6.81 4.63 14.38
C PHE A 116 5.60 5.57 14.50
N PHE A 117 5.64 6.47 15.48
CA PHE A 117 4.56 7.44 15.75
C PHE A 117 4.56 8.66 14.82
N LYS A 118 5.54 8.76 13.92
CA LYS A 118 5.52 9.77 12.84
C LYS A 118 4.60 9.38 11.68
N MET A 119 4.18 8.12 11.62
CA MET A 119 3.22 7.64 10.62
C MET A 119 1.81 8.05 11.02
N ASP A 120 1.03 8.56 10.07
CA ASP A 120 -0.33 9.06 10.33
C ASP A 120 -1.23 8.02 11.00
N LEU A 121 -1.10 6.74 10.61
CA LEU A 121 -1.89 5.64 11.16
C LEU A 121 -1.69 5.45 12.67
N PHE A 122 -0.50 5.75 13.16
CA PHE A 122 -0.09 5.49 14.55
C PHE A 122 0.18 6.76 15.36
N SER A 123 0.01 7.94 14.75
CA SER A 123 0.30 9.24 15.38
C SER A 123 -0.53 9.53 16.64
N SER A 124 -1.70 8.91 16.77
CA SER A 124 -2.58 9.04 17.94
C SER A 124 -2.32 8.04 19.06
N LEU A 125 -1.40 7.08 18.85
CA LEU A 125 -1.11 6.05 19.83
C LEU A 125 -0.08 6.53 20.86
N ASP A 126 -0.19 5.98 22.09
CA ASP A 126 0.80 6.22 23.13
C ASP A 126 2.11 5.49 22.78
N SER A 127 3.26 6.17 22.94
CA SER A 127 4.60 5.62 22.68
C SER A 127 4.94 4.36 23.50
N ASN A 128 4.23 4.12 24.60
CA ASN A 128 4.41 2.96 25.45
C ASN A 128 3.70 1.68 24.95
N ILE A 129 2.94 1.74 23.84
CA ILE A 129 2.21 0.59 23.31
C ILE A 129 3.16 -0.49 22.78
N LEU A 130 4.27 -0.09 22.16
CA LEU A 130 5.27 -0.99 21.61
C LEU A 130 6.40 -1.22 22.62
N GLY A 131 6.23 -2.23 23.46
CA GLY A 131 7.29 -2.80 24.31
C GLY A 131 7.93 -4.04 23.67
N ASN A 132 8.72 -4.76 24.45
CA ASN A 132 9.27 -6.06 24.04
C ASN A 132 8.12 -7.04 23.73
N GLU A 133 8.30 -7.86 22.70
CA GLU A 133 7.33 -8.88 22.27
C GLU A 133 5.91 -8.36 22.07
N SER A 134 5.77 -7.14 21.55
CA SER A 134 4.48 -6.52 21.28
C SER A 134 4.24 -6.34 19.80
N ILE A 135 2.97 -6.53 19.36
CA ILE A 135 2.55 -6.32 17.98
C ILE A 135 1.25 -5.55 17.88
N ILE A 136 1.10 -4.93 16.73
CA ILE A 136 -0.13 -4.26 16.28
C ILE A 136 -0.63 -5.01 15.07
N ILE A 137 -1.89 -5.41 15.05
CA ILE A 137 -2.51 -6.18 13.97
C ILE A 137 -3.69 -5.42 13.36
N GLY A 138 -4.01 -5.73 12.09
CA GLY A 138 -5.17 -5.15 11.44
C GLY A 138 -6.49 -5.78 11.89
N LYS A 139 -7.56 -5.01 11.79
CA LYS A 139 -8.91 -5.39 12.21
C LYS A 139 -9.43 -6.63 11.47
N THR A 140 -9.15 -6.74 10.18
CA THR A 140 -9.56 -7.90 9.38
C THR A 140 -8.87 -9.16 9.86
N LEU A 141 -7.55 -9.12 10.11
CA LEU A 141 -6.78 -10.24 10.65
C LEU A 141 -7.28 -10.64 12.05
N ALA A 142 -7.50 -9.65 12.92
CA ALA A 142 -8.02 -9.87 14.28
C ALA A 142 -9.38 -10.59 14.24
N SER A 143 -10.30 -10.14 13.39
CA SER A 143 -11.62 -10.74 13.23
C SER A 143 -11.55 -12.16 12.66
N LYS A 144 -10.68 -12.39 11.66
CA LYS A 144 -10.51 -13.70 11.03
C LYS A 144 -9.97 -14.75 11.99
N LEU A 145 -9.02 -14.37 12.83
CA LEU A 145 -8.32 -15.25 13.77
C LEU A 145 -8.90 -15.23 15.18
N ASP A 146 -9.97 -14.49 15.42
CA ASP A 146 -10.61 -14.29 16.73
C ASP A 146 -9.61 -13.83 17.80
N ILE A 147 -8.87 -12.77 17.46
CA ILE A 147 -7.85 -12.17 18.32
C ILE A 147 -8.36 -10.86 18.92
N GLN A 148 -8.12 -10.68 20.20
CA GLN A 148 -8.44 -9.45 20.95
C GLN A 148 -7.16 -8.79 21.48
N ILE A 149 -7.25 -7.51 21.83
CA ILE A 149 -6.16 -6.81 22.51
C ILE A 149 -5.82 -7.53 23.80
N GLY A 150 -4.52 -7.74 24.05
CA GLY A 150 -4.01 -8.51 25.20
C GLY A 150 -3.85 -10.00 24.93
N ASN A 151 -4.35 -10.54 23.81
CA ASN A 151 -4.10 -11.94 23.48
C ASN A 151 -2.64 -12.16 23.10
N GLN A 152 -2.13 -13.34 23.46
CA GLN A 152 -0.85 -13.83 22.94
C GLN A 152 -1.06 -14.63 21.66
N VAL A 153 -0.22 -14.37 20.68
CA VAL A 153 -0.13 -15.09 19.40
C VAL A 153 1.28 -15.61 19.21
N VAL A 154 1.41 -16.62 18.37
CA VAL A 154 2.73 -17.20 18.06
C VAL A 154 3.11 -16.81 16.64
N ILE A 155 4.30 -16.24 16.47
CA ILE A 155 4.86 -15.93 15.16
C ILE A 155 5.95 -16.94 14.84
N PHE A 156 5.88 -17.52 13.64
CA PHE A 156 6.85 -18.48 13.13
C PHE A 156 7.68 -17.87 12.02
N ASN A 157 8.98 -18.12 12.07
CA ASN A 157 9.89 -17.79 10.97
C ASN A 157 9.88 -18.93 9.94
N PRO A 158 9.31 -18.75 8.73
CA PRO A 158 9.19 -19.81 7.74
C PRO A 158 10.54 -20.31 7.24
N LYS A 159 11.57 -19.44 7.17
CA LYS A 159 12.93 -19.82 6.73
C LYS A 159 13.65 -20.77 7.69
N LYS A 160 13.16 -20.91 8.92
CA LYS A 160 13.75 -21.74 9.98
C LYS A 160 12.95 -23.00 10.31
N LEU A 161 11.86 -23.26 9.59
CA LEU A 161 11.00 -24.43 9.85
C LEU A 161 11.69 -25.77 9.56
N ASP A 162 12.62 -25.80 8.60
CA ASP A 162 13.34 -27.01 8.20
C ASP A 162 14.49 -27.41 9.14
N ASN A 163 14.96 -26.52 9.99
CA ASN A 163 16.07 -26.74 10.89
C ASN A 163 15.61 -27.03 12.33
N PHE A 164 15.54 -28.32 12.69
CA PHE A 164 15.06 -28.77 14.02
C PHE A 164 15.86 -28.26 15.22
N SER A 165 17.04 -27.69 15.02
CA SER A 165 17.96 -27.25 16.09
C SER A 165 17.91 -25.75 16.39
N ASN A 166 17.09 -24.93 15.73
CA ASN A 166 17.17 -23.48 15.81
C ASN A 166 16.22 -22.92 16.89
N ARG A 167 16.77 -22.22 17.89
CA ARG A 167 16.01 -21.67 19.03
C ARG A 167 14.99 -20.61 18.63
N ASN A 168 15.22 -19.88 17.54
CA ASN A 168 14.37 -18.75 17.11
C ASN A 168 13.38 -19.16 16.00
N ARG A 169 12.72 -20.30 16.15
CA ARG A 169 11.69 -20.78 15.20
C ARG A 169 10.39 -20.02 15.35
N TYR A 170 10.01 -19.75 16.56
CA TYR A 170 8.77 -19.09 16.93
C TYR A 170 8.97 -18.25 18.17
N GLU A 171 8.17 -17.23 18.30
CA GLU A 171 8.13 -16.34 19.44
C GLU A 171 6.71 -15.95 19.78
N PHE A 172 6.47 -15.65 21.05
CA PHE A 172 5.17 -15.22 21.53
C PHE A 172 5.10 -13.71 21.52
N PHE A 173 4.09 -13.17 20.86
CA PHE A 173 3.83 -11.75 20.81
C PHE A 173 2.49 -11.43 21.47
N THR A 174 2.43 -10.33 22.20
CA THR A 174 1.20 -9.81 22.77
C THR A 174 0.60 -8.75 21.85
N VAL A 175 -0.66 -8.91 21.49
CA VAL A 175 -1.39 -7.92 20.68
C VAL A 175 -1.73 -6.71 21.56
N LYS A 176 -1.14 -5.56 21.27
CA LYS A 176 -1.33 -4.32 22.03
C LYS A 176 -2.35 -3.39 21.41
N TYR A 177 -2.53 -3.45 20.09
CA TYR A 177 -3.48 -2.60 19.39
C TYR A 177 -4.02 -3.30 18.14
N ILE A 178 -5.25 -2.93 17.75
CA ILE A 178 -5.89 -3.38 16.52
C ILE A 178 -6.22 -2.12 15.71
N TYR A 179 -5.55 -1.95 14.56
CA TYR A 179 -5.77 -0.82 13.67
C TYR A 179 -6.82 -1.13 12.59
N ASP A 180 -7.42 -0.10 12.04
CA ASP A 180 -8.35 -0.16 10.90
C ASP A 180 -7.90 0.87 9.85
N SER A 181 -7.29 0.41 8.77
CA SER A 181 -6.84 1.29 7.68
C SER A 181 -7.98 1.66 6.71
N GLY A 182 -9.08 0.94 6.79
CA GLY A 182 -10.17 0.99 5.82
C GLY A 182 -9.86 0.26 4.51
N ILE A 183 -8.76 -0.52 4.45
CA ILE A 183 -8.38 -1.40 3.33
C ILE A 183 -8.29 -2.83 3.86
N PRO A 184 -9.33 -3.67 3.68
CA PRO A 184 -9.41 -5.00 4.28
C PRO A 184 -8.23 -5.92 3.96
N ASP A 185 -7.75 -5.91 2.71
CA ASP A 185 -6.61 -6.73 2.27
C ASP A 185 -5.31 -6.32 2.96
N PHE A 186 -5.13 -5.02 3.22
CA PHE A 186 -3.99 -4.51 3.97
C PHE A 186 -4.08 -4.93 5.44
N ASP A 187 -5.25 -4.76 6.06
CA ASP A 187 -5.51 -5.12 7.45
C ASP A 187 -5.42 -6.63 7.71
N GLU A 188 -5.62 -7.45 6.69
CA GLU A 188 -5.50 -8.90 6.80
C GLU A 188 -4.05 -9.39 6.81
N ARG A 189 -3.16 -8.68 6.09
CA ARG A 189 -1.80 -9.17 5.85
C ARG A 189 -0.74 -8.46 6.66
N ASN A 190 -0.92 -7.18 6.96
CA ASN A 190 0.12 -6.37 7.58
C ASN A 190 0.02 -6.37 9.10
N VAL A 191 1.16 -6.59 9.74
CA VAL A 191 1.35 -6.56 11.18
C VAL A 191 2.54 -5.65 11.48
N PHE A 192 2.49 -4.92 12.57
CA PHE A 192 3.51 -3.94 12.92
C PHE A 192 4.15 -4.25 14.26
N THR A 193 5.45 -4.03 14.36
CA THR A 193 6.23 -4.18 15.59
C THR A 193 7.41 -3.21 15.63
N SER A 194 8.16 -3.18 16.74
CA SER A 194 9.40 -2.40 16.80
C SER A 194 10.52 -3.07 16.00
N LEU A 195 11.42 -2.25 15.45
CA LEU A 195 12.57 -2.72 14.67
C LEU A 195 13.43 -3.69 15.49
N ASN A 196 13.71 -3.36 16.74
CA ASN A 196 14.53 -4.19 17.61
C ASN A 196 13.93 -5.59 17.83
N ASN A 197 12.61 -5.67 18.06
CA ASN A 197 11.93 -6.95 18.26
C ASN A 197 12.06 -7.85 17.02
N LEU A 198 11.91 -7.27 15.84
CA LEU A 198 11.96 -8.05 14.60
C LEU A 198 13.39 -8.46 14.25
N GLN A 199 14.36 -7.57 14.46
CA GLN A 199 15.79 -7.88 14.25
C GLN A 199 16.25 -9.01 15.17
N GLU A 200 15.88 -8.99 16.44
CA GLU A 200 16.19 -10.05 17.41
C GLU A 200 15.56 -11.38 17.00
N PHE A 201 14.27 -11.40 16.69
CA PHE A 201 13.56 -12.62 16.28
C PHE A 201 14.11 -13.25 15.00
N PHE A 202 14.47 -12.45 14.00
CA PHE A 202 15.01 -12.96 12.74
C PHE A 202 16.54 -13.15 12.76
N ASN A 203 17.26 -12.75 13.82
CA ASN A 203 18.72 -12.65 13.88
C ASN A 203 19.29 -11.78 12.74
N SER A 204 18.66 -10.68 12.50
CA SER A 204 19.03 -9.68 11.48
C SER A 204 19.59 -8.43 12.16
N GLU A 205 20.56 -8.61 13.07
CA GLU A 205 21.15 -7.51 13.84
C GLU A 205 21.64 -6.41 12.90
N ASN A 206 21.17 -5.19 13.13
CA ASN A 206 21.50 -3.98 12.35
C ASN A 206 21.09 -4.01 10.85
N ASN A 207 20.37 -5.04 10.39
CA ASN A 207 19.87 -5.12 9.03
C ASN A 207 18.48 -4.51 8.89
N ILE A 208 18.28 -3.87 7.76
CA ILE A 208 17.00 -3.25 7.35
C ILE A 208 16.68 -3.66 5.93
N SER A 209 15.41 -3.61 5.54
CA SER A 209 14.98 -3.82 4.14
C SER A 209 15.17 -2.57 3.30
N GLY A 210 15.19 -1.39 3.93
CA GLY A 210 15.34 -0.11 3.25
C GLY A 210 14.86 1.06 4.10
N TRP A 211 14.55 2.16 3.43
CA TRP A 211 14.02 3.37 4.05
C TRP A 211 12.69 3.78 3.46
N ILE A 212 11.84 4.35 4.28
CA ILE A 212 10.57 4.94 3.88
C ILE A 212 10.66 6.44 3.95
N LYS A 213 10.19 7.12 2.92
CA LYS A 213 10.06 8.56 2.88
C LYS A 213 8.68 8.98 3.40
N LEU A 214 8.65 9.81 4.44
CA LEU A 214 7.39 10.22 5.10
C LEU A 214 6.70 11.41 4.41
N LYS A 215 7.39 12.11 3.50
CA LYS A 215 6.84 13.27 2.79
C LYS A 215 6.92 13.08 1.29
N PRO A 216 5.95 13.62 0.52
CA PRO A 216 6.03 13.61 -0.93
C PRO A 216 7.26 14.41 -1.38
N ASP A 217 8.01 13.86 -2.32
CA ASP A 217 9.15 14.54 -2.93
C ASP A 217 8.81 14.97 -4.36
N ASN A 218 9.26 16.18 -4.70
CA ASN A 218 9.18 16.69 -6.08
C ASN A 218 10.46 16.40 -6.88
N HIS A 219 11.43 15.69 -6.30
CA HIS A 219 12.70 15.40 -6.93
C HIS A 219 12.92 13.88 -7.02
N SER A 220 13.01 13.35 -8.22
CA SER A 220 13.56 12.02 -8.49
C SER A 220 15.08 12.09 -8.30
N VAL A 221 15.57 11.63 -7.15
CA VAL A 221 17.01 11.50 -6.93
C VAL A 221 17.38 10.07 -7.31
N GLU A 222 18.20 9.92 -8.34
CA GLU A 222 18.79 8.63 -8.70
C GLU A 222 19.93 8.31 -7.73
N TYR A 223 19.79 7.23 -7.00
CA TYR A 223 20.88 6.67 -6.18
C TYR A 223 21.49 5.48 -6.90
N PRO A 224 22.80 5.42 -7.10
CA PRO A 224 23.45 4.24 -7.65
C PRO A 224 23.19 3.05 -6.72
N PHE A 225 22.76 1.92 -7.28
CA PHE A 225 22.42 0.67 -6.58
C PHE A 225 21.15 0.67 -5.71
N TYR A 226 20.36 1.76 -5.69
CA TYR A 226 19.11 1.83 -4.96
C TYR A 226 17.94 2.16 -5.89
N GLU A 227 16.86 1.45 -5.73
CA GLU A 227 15.60 1.71 -6.43
C GLU A 227 14.67 2.49 -5.51
N MET A 228 14.20 3.63 -5.98
CA MET A 228 13.13 4.37 -5.31
C MET A 228 11.79 3.90 -5.87
N ASN A 229 11.10 3.04 -5.14
CA ASN A 229 9.74 2.66 -5.46
C ASN A 229 8.78 3.67 -4.85
N VAL A 230 8.24 4.55 -5.68
CA VAL A 230 7.14 5.43 -5.26
C VAL A 230 5.91 4.54 -5.09
N MET A 231 5.37 4.45 -3.89
CA MET A 231 4.23 3.58 -3.57
C MET A 231 2.97 3.91 -4.37
N ILE A 232 3.00 5.02 -5.11
CA ILE A 232 1.96 5.44 -6.03
C ILE A 232 2.60 6.08 -7.24
N SER A 233 2.95 5.27 -8.22
CA SER A 233 3.12 5.72 -9.60
C SER A 233 2.27 4.85 -10.50
N ILE A 234 0.98 5.14 -10.57
CA ILE A 234 0.22 4.84 -11.79
C ILE A 234 0.50 5.93 -12.83
N GLN A 235 1.72 6.41 -12.90
CA GLN A 235 2.20 7.27 -13.99
C GLN A 235 2.82 6.48 -15.15
N VAL A 236 2.77 5.16 -15.13
CA VAL A 236 3.40 4.31 -16.17
C VAL A 236 2.52 4.14 -17.43
N PHE A 237 1.28 4.62 -17.46
CA PHE A 237 0.37 4.40 -18.59
C PHE A 237 0.03 5.64 -19.44
N MET A 238 0.69 6.78 -19.27
CA MET A 238 0.39 7.98 -20.08
C MET A 238 1.52 8.47 -20.98
N ASN A 239 2.60 7.71 -21.18
CA ASN A 239 3.61 7.99 -22.20
C ASN A 239 3.89 6.74 -23.05
N GLY A 240 2.87 6.24 -23.72
CA GLY A 240 2.94 5.23 -24.76
C GLY A 240 2.10 5.65 -25.94
#